data_81b53d77f83459a477bf1740a53e40e2
#
_entry.id   81b53d77f83459a477bf1740a53e40e2
#
_cell.length_a   1.000
_cell.length_b   1.000
_cell.length_c   1.000
_cell.angle_alpha   90.00
_cell.angle_beta   90.00
_cell.angle_gamma   90.00
#
_symmetry.space_group_name_H-M   'P 1'
#
loop_
_entity.id
_entity.type
_entity.pdbx_description
1 polymer ?
#
loop_
_entity_poly.entity_id
_entity_poly.type
_entity_poly.pdbx_seq_one_letter_code
_entity_poly.pdbx_strand_id
1 'polypeptide(L)'
;YMYDQLGAGLYPLGVRYDDSEGKVVATVEQDDVKQILKTFHEWYNEGIINSDAATRPEDANYKACSIAQGWSGAAITSWGPQLGVECVAQKWGPTIVSNETVRGSLNCISANCANPEKALQFLQLVNTDTYVRDLFYYGVQGDNWDYTDDSKTFVHKNNADWSMAGYTQ
;
A
#
# COMPACT_ATOMS: atom_id res chain seq x y z
N TYR A 1 -0.30 -3.46 -13.33
CA TYR A 1 0.43 -4.74 -13.36
C TYR A 1 -0.53 -5.85 -13.80
N MET A 2 -0.17 -6.56 -14.87
CA MET A 2 -1.02 -7.64 -15.43
C MET A 2 -0.57 -9.02 -14.96
N TYR A 3 0.57 -9.11 -14.27
CA TYR A 3 1.20 -10.36 -13.86
C TYR A 3 1.51 -10.38 -12.36
N ASP A 4 1.20 -11.48 -11.70
CA ASP A 4 1.70 -11.81 -10.38
C ASP A 4 3.14 -12.30 -10.50
N GLN A 5 4.08 -11.58 -9.92
CA GLN A 5 5.49 -11.94 -9.95
C GLN A 5 5.79 -13.06 -8.95
N LEU A 6 6.46 -14.11 -9.42
CA LEU A 6 6.74 -15.32 -8.63
C LEU A 6 8.03 -15.24 -7.81
N GLY A 7 8.77 -14.15 -7.89
CA GLY A 7 10.03 -13.95 -7.17
C GLY A 7 10.19 -12.52 -6.67
N ALA A 8 11.03 -12.34 -5.66
CA ALA A 8 11.45 -11.02 -5.21
C ALA A 8 12.50 -10.46 -6.19
N GLY A 9 12.32 -9.19 -6.59
CA GLY A 9 13.31 -8.48 -7.39
C GLY A 9 13.19 -8.69 -8.91
N LEU A 10 14.33 -8.88 -9.56
CA LEU A 10 14.47 -8.81 -11.02
C LEU A 10 14.05 -10.07 -11.79
N TYR A 11 13.36 -11.01 -11.20
CA TYR A 11 12.93 -12.21 -11.92
C TYR A 11 11.77 -11.88 -12.87
N PRO A 12 11.98 -12.02 -14.17
CA PRO A 12 10.96 -11.66 -15.17
C PRO A 12 9.89 -12.74 -15.33
N LEU A 13 9.72 -13.61 -14.35
CA LEU A 13 8.74 -14.69 -14.37
C LEU A 13 7.46 -14.26 -13.62
N GLY A 14 6.32 -14.52 -14.19
CA GLY A 14 5.03 -14.24 -13.57
C GLY A 14 3.91 -15.10 -14.14
N VAL A 15 2.76 -15.03 -13.46
CA VAL A 15 1.50 -15.60 -13.92
C VAL A 15 0.55 -14.45 -14.19
N ARG A 16 -0.10 -14.46 -15.34
CA ARG A 16 -1.06 -13.43 -15.70
C ARG A 16 -2.32 -13.57 -14.84
N TYR A 17 -2.85 -12.45 -14.33
CA TYR A 17 -3.99 -12.44 -13.41
C TYR A 17 -5.30 -12.99 -14.02
N ASP A 18 -5.45 -12.91 -15.34
CA ASP A 18 -6.60 -13.42 -16.07
C ASP A 18 -6.36 -14.80 -16.70
N ASP A 19 -5.24 -15.44 -16.43
CA ASP A 19 -4.94 -16.79 -16.87
C ASP A 19 -5.46 -17.84 -15.89
N SER A 20 -6.52 -18.55 -16.29
CA SER A 20 -7.13 -19.62 -15.48
C SER A 20 -6.28 -20.89 -15.38
N GLU A 21 -5.29 -21.04 -16.25
CA GLU A 21 -4.38 -22.20 -16.25
C GLU A 21 -3.17 -21.99 -15.34
N GLY A 22 -2.94 -20.74 -14.89
CA GLY A 22 -1.82 -20.39 -14.02
C GLY A 22 -0.45 -20.58 -14.68
N LYS A 23 -0.35 -20.35 -15.98
CA LYS A 23 0.88 -20.55 -16.74
C LYS A 23 1.96 -19.55 -16.36
N VAL A 24 3.11 -20.08 -15.98
CA VAL A 24 4.31 -19.25 -15.73
C VAL A 24 4.93 -18.82 -17.05
N VAL A 25 5.15 -17.52 -17.20
CA VAL A 25 5.74 -16.92 -18.40
C VAL A 25 6.89 -15.97 -18.05
N ALA A 26 7.80 -15.76 -18.98
CA ALA A 26 8.75 -14.65 -18.92
C ALA A 26 7.99 -13.35 -19.25
N THR A 27 7.78 -12.50 -18.25
CA THR A 27 6.91 -11.32 -18.39
C THR A 27 7.43 -10.33 -19.42
N VAL A 28 8.76 -10.14 -19.49
CA VAL A 28 9.41 -9.22 -20.45
C VAL A 28 9.31 -9.69 -21.91
N GLU A 29 8.98 -10.96 -22.14
CA GLU A 29 8.79 -11.52 -23.47
C GLU A 29 7.35 -11.41 -23.98
N GLN A 30 6.44 -11.02 -23.11
CA GLN A 30 5.02 -10.90 -23.46
C GLN A 30 4.77 -9.64 -24.30
N ASP A 31 3.89 -9.73 -25.27
CA ASP A 31 3.65 -8.66 -26.24
C ASP A 31 3.04 -7.41 -25.60
N ASP A 32 2.17 -7.55 -24.61
CA ASP A 32 1.60 -6.44 -23.85
C ASP A 32 2.67 -5.68 -23.05
N VAL A 33 3.61 -6.39 -22.42
CA VAL A 33 4.74 -5.79 -21.70
C VAL A 33 5.69 -5.09 -22.68
N LYS A 34 6.03 -5.72 -23.79
CA LYS A 34 6.84 -5.10 -24.85
C LYS A 34 6.21 -3.82 -25.39
N GLN A 35 4.88 -3.83 -25.59
CA GLN A 35 4.17 -2.64 -26.05
C GLN A 35 4.22 -1.50 -25.04
N ILE A 36 4.06 -1.78 -23.76
CA ILE A 36 4.19 -0.78 -22.68
C ILE A 36 5.62 -0.21 -22.64
N LEU A 37 6.64 -1.07 -22.70
CA LEU A 37 8.04 -0.65 -22.71
C LEU A 37 8.36 0.22 -23.94
N LYS A 38 7.82 -0.13 -25.11
CA LYS A 38 7.95 0.67 -26.32
C LYS A 38 7.32 2.06 -26.15
N THR A 39 6.12 2.12 -25.61
CA THR A 39 5.43 3.40 -25.32
C THR A 39 6.22 4.26 -24.34
N PHE A 40 6.76 3.68 -23.27
CA PHE A 40 7.62 4.43 -22.35
C PHE A 40 8.92 4.92 -22.99
N HIS A 41 9.51 4.12 -23.86
CA HIS A 41 10.68 4.52 -24.62
C HIS A 41 10.37 5.71 -25.56
N GLU A 42 9.24 5.68 -26.25
CA GLU A 42 8.76 6.79 -27.10
C GLU A 42 8.55 8.05 -26.25
N TRP A 43 7.84 7.95 -25.14
CA TRP A 43 7.60 9.08 -24.22
C TRP A 43 8.89 9.66 -23.62
N TYR A 44 9.88 8.82 -23.37
CA TYR A 44 11.18 9.28 -22.91
C TYR A 44 11.89 10.11 -24.00
N ASN A 45 11.88 9.64 -25.24
CA ASN A 45 12.48 10.33 -26.36
C ASN A 45 11.76 11.65 -26.73
N GLU A 46 10.45 11.70 -26.50
CA GLU A 46 9.63 12.90 -26.69
C GLU A 46 9.73 13.90 -25.53
N GLY A 47 10.42 13.55 -24.45
CA GLY A 47 10.57 14.40 -23.27
C GLY A 47 9.33 14.45 -22.36
N ILE A 48 8.36 13.57 -22.56
CA ILE A 48 7.20 13.39 -21.66
C ILE A 48 7.66 12.79 -20.34
N ILE A 49 8.57 11.83 -20.40
CA ILE A 49 9.25 11.28 -19.22
C ILE A 49 10.53 12.07 -18.99
N ASN A 50 10.77 12.48 -17.75
CA ASN A 50 11.97 13.23 -17.39
C ASN A 50 13.24 12.47 -17.77
N SER A 51 14.21 13.17 -18.35
CA SER A 51 15.51 12.59 -18.74
C SER A 51 16.30 12.01 -17.56
N ASP A 52 16.06 12.51 -16.36
CA ASP A 52 16.67 12.06 -15.10
C ASP A 52 15.83 11.02 -14.34
N ALA A 53 14.78 10.46 -14.95
CA ALA A 53 13.85 9.53 -14.27
C ALA A 53 14.54 8.33 -13.60
N ALA A 54 15.66 7.84 -14.19
CA ALA A 54 16.39 6.70 -13.64
C ALA A 54 17.34 7.07 -12.48
N THR A 55 17.67 8.34 -12.30
CA THR A 55 18.67 8.81 -11.31
C THR A 55 18.09 9.78 -10.28
N ARG A 56 16.86 10.19 -10.44
CA ARG A 56 16.19 11.13 -9.54
C ARG A 56 16.01 10.52 -8.16
N PRO A 57 16.53 11.15 -7.09
CA PRO A 57 16.46 10.58 -5.73
C PRO A 57 15.09 10.72 -5.08
N GLU A 58 14.29 11.70 -5.52
CA GLU A 58 13.00 12.01 -4.90
C GLU A 58 11.91 12.26 -5.93
N ASP A 59 10.70 11.93 -5.55
CA ASP A 59 9.50 12.24 -6.30
C ASP A 59 9.12 13.73 -6.14
N ALA A 60 8.58 14.33 -7.20
CA ALA A 60 8.09 15.70 -7.10
C ALA A 60 6.82 15.78 -6.24
N ASN A 61 6.79 16.71 -5.28
CA ASN A 61 5.65 16.90 -4.37
C ASN A 61 4.49 17.69 -4.98
N TYR A 62 4.62 18.18 -6.21
CA TYR A 62 3.65 19.05 -6.89
C TYR A 62 2.95 18.36 -8.07
N LYS A 63 2.63 17.10 -7.94
CA LYS A 63 1.90 16.39 -9.02
C LYS A 63 0.42 16.68 -8.97
N ALA A 64 -0.18 16.96 -10.13
CA ALA A 64 -1.63 17.13 -10.25
C ALA A 64 -2.37 15.80 -10.09
N CYS A 65 -1.75 14.68 -10.51
CA CYS A 65 -2.28 13.33 -10.30
C CYS A 65 -1.14 12.31 -10.16
N SER A 66 -1.45 11.20 -9.52
CA SER A 66 -0.53 10.06 -9.40
C SER A 66 -1.31 8.74 -9.43
N ILE A 67 -0.61 7.67 -9.80
CA ILE A 67 -1.12 6.31 -9.68
C ILE A 67 -0.42 5.68 -8.48
N ALA A 68 -1.20 5.18 -7.55
CA ALA A 68 -0.67 4.57 -6.33
C ALA A 68 -1.47 3.34 -5.93
N GLN A 69 -0.83 2.44 -5.23
CA GLN A 69 -1.52 1.37 -4.52
C GLN A 69 -2.09 1.94 -3.21
N GLY A 70 -3.34 1.61 -2.91
CA GLY A 70 -3.98 2.12 -1.70
C GLY A 70 -5.31 1.43 -1.41
N TRP A 71 -5.99 1.97 -0.43
CA TRP A 71 -7.32 1.54 0.00
C TRP A 71 -8.34 2.67 -0.21
N SER A 72 -9.61 2.39 0.00
CA SER A 72 -10.71 3.34 -0.29
C SER A 72 -10.61 4.70 0.45
N GLY A 73 -9.98 4.72 1.62
CA GLY A 73 -9.78 5.94 2.40
C GLY A 73 -8.43 6.64 2.20
N ALA A 74 -7.51 6.08 1.41
CA ALA A 74 -6.11 6.54 1.33
C ALA A 74 -5.96 8.02 0.94
N ALA A 75 -6.82 8.52 0.05
CA ALA A 75 -6.78 9.92 -0.36
C ALA A 75 -6.98 10.89 0.81
N ILE A 76 -7.96 10.59 1.68
CA ILE A 76 -8.35 11.45 2.80
C ILE A 76 -7.43 11.23 4.01
N THR A 77 -7.08 9.97 4.29
CA THR A 77 -6.40 9.61 5.54
C THR A 77 -4.87 9.61 5.45
N SER A 78 -4.33 9.52 4.24
CA SER A 78 -2.88 9.42 4.03
C SER A 78 -2.36 10.47 3.04
N TRP A 79 -2.78 10.41 1.79
CA TRP A 79 -2.15 11.21 0.73
C TRP A 79 -2.45 12.71 0.84
N GLY A 80 -3.69 13.09 1.14
CA GLY A 80 -4.05 14.49 1.35
C GLY A 80 -3.26 15.14 2.50
N PRO A 81 -3.26 14.55 3.71
CA PRO A 81 -2.45 15.04 4.82
C PRO A 81 -0.95 15.10 4.53
N GLN A 82 -0.39 14.11 3.83
CA GLN A 82 1.04 14.11 3.46
C GLN A 82 1.40 15.22 2.48
N LEU A 83 0.51 15.53 1.55
CA LEU A 83 0.72 16.56 0.53
C LEU A 83 0.27 17.95 0.97
N GLY A 84 -0.48 18.05 2.07
CA GLY A 84 -1.06 19.30 2.55
C GLY A 84 -2.16 19.87 1.65
N VAL A 85 -2.81 19.00 0.86
CA VAL A 85 -3.88 19.35 -0.07
C VAL A 85 -5.04 18.36 0.00
N GLU A 86 -6.22 18.79 -0.42
CA GLU A 86 -7.33 17.87 -0.59
C GLU A 86 -7.07 16.93 -1.77
N CYS A 87 -7.16 15.63 -1.52
CA CYS A 87 -6.97 14.60 -2.52
C CYS A 87 -8.27 13.83 -2.74
N VAL A 88 -8.56 13.54 -4.00
CA VAL A 88 -9.61 12.61 -4.40
C VAL A 88 -8.99 11.39 -5.07
N ALA A 89 -9.58 10.22 -4.87
CA ALA A 89 -9.10 8.99 -5.49
C ALA A 89 -10.21 8.28 -6.25
N GLN A 90 -9.86 7.80 -7.42
CA GLN A 90 -10.70 6.94 -8.24
C GLN A 90 -10.00 5.58 -8.41
N LYS A 91 -10.68 4.50 -8.07
CA LYS A 91 -10.16 3.16 -8.31
C LYS A 91 -10.04 2.90 -9.80
N TRP A 92 -8.86 2.48 -10.23
CA TRP A 92 -8.59 2.10 -11.61
C TRP A 92 -8.36 0.58 -11.72
N GLY A 93 -9.31 -0.08 -12.33
CA GLY A 93 -9.25 -1.53 -12.55
C GLY A 93 -9.75 -2.38 -11.36
N PRO A 94 -9.61 -3.70 -11.46
CA PRO A 94 -10.04 -4.65 -10.44
C PRO A 94 -9.16 -4.57 -9.19
N THR A 95 -9.67 -5.11 -8.09
CA THR A 95 -8.81 -5.41 -6.94
C THR A 95 -8.01 -6.66 -7.25
N ILE A 96 -6.70 -6.56 -7.14
CA ILE A 96 -5.77 -7.65 -7.42
C ILE A 96 -5.17 -8.12 -6.10
N VAL A 97 -5.17 -9.45 -5.92
CA VAL A 97 -4.47 -10.11 -4.81
C VAL A 97 -3.30 -10.88 -5.42
N SER A 98 -2.09 -10.52 -5.04
CA SER A 98 -0.85 -11.10 -5.54
C SER A 98 -0.06 -11.76 -4.42
N ASN A 99 0.96 -12.53 -4.77
CA ASN A 99 1.93 -13.04 -3.81
C ASN A 99 2.61 -11.92 -3.01
N GLU A 100 2.83 -10.77 -3.63
CA GLU A 100 3.43 -9.60 -2.98
C GLU A 100 2.46 -8.97 -1.98
N THR A 101 1.20 -8.74 -2.39
CA THR A 101 0.20 -8.11 -1.52
C THR A 101 -0.20 -8.97 -0.33
N VAL A 102 -0.23 -10.30 -0.49
CA VAL A 102 -0.49 -11.25 0.62
C VAL A 102 0.65 -11.27 1.63
N ARG A 103 1.89 -11.03 1.20
CA ARG A 103 3.07 -10.97 2.06
C ARG A 103 3.44 -9.55 2.52
N GLY A 104 2.56 -8.59 2.39
CA GLY A 104 2.83 -7.18 2.62
C GLY A 104 3.44 -6.87 3.98
N SER A 105 2.64 -6.53 4.97
CA SER A 105 3.12 -6.26 6.32
C SER A 105 2.98 -7.51 7.19
N LEU A 106 4.08 -7.95 7.80
CA LEU A 106 4.14 -9.15 8.61
C LEU A 106 4.58 -8.82 10.04
N ASN A 107 3.91 -9.43 11.01
CA ASN A 107 4.35 -9.43 12.40
C ASN A 107 5.12 -10.71 12.70
N CYS A 108 6.26 -10.58 13.38
CA CYS A 108 7.11 -11.70 13.74
C CYS A 108 7.32 -11.77 15.24
N ILE A 109 7.38 -12.97 15.78
CA ILE A 109 7.80 -13.23 17.16
C ILE A 109 9.24 -13.72 17.10
N SER A 110 10.14 -13.04 17.85
CA SER A 110 11.55 -13.44 17.90
C SER A 110 11.71 -14.87 18.41
N ALA A 111 12.64 -15.63 17.81
CA ALA A 111 13.02 -16.95 18.29
C ALA A 111 13.57 -16.95 19.75
N ASN A 112 14.09 -15.78 20.20
CA ASN A 112 14.59 -15.57 21.55
C ASN A 112 13.51 -15.00 22.51
N CYS A 113 12.25 -14.95 22.10
CA CYS A 113 11.17 -14.45 22.95
C CYS A 113 10.99 -15.36 24.17
N ALA A 114 11.08 -14.80 25.37
CA ALA A 114 10.94 -15.55 26.61
C ALA A 114 9.53 -16.14 26.81
N ASN A 115 8.51 -15.57 26.15
CA ASN A 115 7.14 -16.03 26.26
C ASN A 115 6.38 -15.85 24.93
N PRO A 116 6.65 -16.73 23.94
CA PRO A 116 6.09 -16.59 22.59
C PRO A 116 4.56 -16.76 22.57
N GLU A 117 4.00 -17.57 23.47
CA GLU A 117 2.53 -17.75 23.57
C GLU A 117 1.83 -16.45 23.98
N LYS A 118 2.38 -15.70 24.95
CA LYS A 118 1.83 -14.38 25.33
C LYS A 118 1.99 -13.35 24.22
N ALA A 119 3.11 -13.39 23.50
CA ALA A 119 3.31 -12.52 22.35
C ALA A 119 2.26 -12.80 21.27
N LEU A 120 1.97 -14.08 20.98
CA LEU A 120 0.92 -14.48 20.05
C LEU A 120 -0.48 -14.06 20.52
N GLN A 121 -0.80 -14.26 21.81
CA GLN A 121 -2.06 -13.80 22.41
C GLN A 121 -2.22 -12.28 22.28
N PHE A 122 -1.16 -11.52 22.49
CA PHE A 122 -1.17 -10.08 22.31
C PHE A 122 -1.43 -9.69 20.84
N LEU A 123 -0.75 -10.31 19.88
CA LEU A 123 -0.99 -10.09 18.46
C LEU A 123 -2.43 -10.46 18.07
N GLN A 124 -2.95 -11.55 18.59
CA GLN A 124 -4.35 -11.95 18.40
C GLN A 124 -5.28 -10.87 18.95
N LEU A 125 -5.06 -10.42 20.18
CA LEU A 125 -5.89 -9.40 20.83
C LEU A 125 -5.94 -8.10 20.00
N VAL A 126 -4.80 -7.59 19.57
CA VAL A 126 -4.72 -6.39 18.72
C VAL A 126 -5.49 -6.53 17.41
N ASN A 127 -5.58 -7.74 16.86
CA ASN A 127 -6.27 -8.00 15.60
C ASN A 127 -7.76 -8.38 15.74
N THR A 128 -8.21 -8.77 16.93
CA THR A 128 -9.60 -9.24 17.14
C THR A 128 -10.42 -8.35 18.06
N ASP A 129 -9.80 -7.60 18.96
CA ASP A 129 -10.47 -6.66 19.85
C ASP A 129 -10.39 -5.24 19.31
N THR A 130 -11.55 -4.69 18.94
CA THR A 130 -11.64 -3.36 18.32
C THR A 130 -11.13 -2.27 19.24
N TYR A 131 -11.41 -2.33 20.53
CA TYR A 131 -10.95 -1.33 21.49
C TYR A 131 -9.42 -1.33 21.60
N VAL A 132 -8.81 -2.51 21.74
CA VAL A 132 -7.35 -2.64 21.82
C VAL A 132 -6.70 -2.19 20.52
N ARG A 133 -7.24 -2.59 19.37
CA ARG A 133 -6.77 -2.13 18.07
C ARG A 133 -6.80 -0.60 17.96
N ASP A 134 -7.93 0.01 18.30
CA ASP A 134 -8.13 1.45 18.18
C ASP A 134 -7.24 2.22 19.15
N LEU A 135 -7.02 1.68 20.35
CA LEU A 135 -6.07 2.24 21.31
C LEU A 135 -4.63 2.29 20.77
N PHE A 136 -4.20 1.24 20.08
CA PHE A 136 -2.86 1.21 19.45
C PHE A 136 -2.80 2.06 18.19
N TYR A 137 -3.87 2.10 17.41
CA TYR A 137 -3.88 2.79 16.13
C TYR A 137 -4.12 4.29 16.27
N TYR A 138 -5.11 4.69 17.06
CA TYR A 138 -5.55 6.07 17.21
C TYR A 138 -5.14 6.71 18.54
N GLY A 139 -4.82 5.92 19.56
CA GLY A 139 -4.62 6.39 20.92
C GLY A 139 -5.91 6.38 21.74
N VAL A 140 -5.95 7.21 22.77
CA VAL A 140 -7.09 7.30 23.70
C VAL A 140 -8.18 8.17 23.10
N GLN A 141 -9.39 7.63 22.98
CA GLN A 141 -10.56 8.38 22.51
C GLN A 141 -10.87 9.54 23.48
N GLY A 142 -11.23 10.69 22.92
CA GLY A 142 -11.47 11.92 23.67
C GLY A 142 -10.24 12.76 23.88
N ASP A 143 -9.03 12.14 23.90
CA ASP A 143 -7.76 12.81 24.03
C ASP A 143 -7.02 12.90 22.69
N ASN A 144 -6.74 11.76 22.07
CA ASN A 144 -5.99 11.72 20.83
C ASN A 144 -6.89 11.77 19.59
N TRP A 145 -8.09 11.26 19.68
CA TRP A 145 -9.03 11.18 18.57
C TRP A 145 -10.49 11.11 19.03
N ASP A 146 -11.41 11.42 18.14
CA ASP A 146 -12.85 11.21 18.28
C ASP A 146 -13.48 10.81 16.96
N TYR A 147 -14.72 10.31 17.02
CA TYR A 147 -15.52 10.13 15.83
C TYR A 147 -15.97 11.49 15.28
N THR A 148 -16.07 11.60 13.96
CA THR A 148 -16.56 12.81 13.29
C THR A 148 -18.05 13.03 13.49
N ASP A 149 -18.80 11.93 13.68
CA ASP A 149 -20.24 11.92 13.86
C ASP A 149 -20.74 10.64 14.56
N ASP A 150 -22.02 10.55 14.81
CA ASP A 150 -22.69 9.43 15.48
C ASP A 150 -22.68 8.12 14.66
N SER A 151 -22.36 8.17 13.37
CA SER A 151 -22.26 6.96 12.52
C SER A 151 -21.06 6.09 12.88
N LYS A 152 -20.07 6.66 13.57
CA LYS A 152 -18.81 6.03 13.94
C LYS A 152 -18.05 5.43 12.75
N THR A 153 -18.20 6.04 11.58
CA THR A 153 -17.58 5.57 10.34
C THR A 153 -16.22 6.23 10.13
N PHE A 154 -16.08 7.49 10.54
CA PHE A 154 -14.84 8.24 10.37
C PHE A 154 -14.35 8.80 11.69
N VAL A 155 -13.04 8.96 11.77
CA VAL A 155 -12.36 9.54 12.93
C VAL A 155 -11.59 10.79 12.52
N HIS A 156 -11.42 11.72 13.45
CA HIS A 156 -10.47 12.82 13.31
C HIS A 156 -9.46 12.78 14.45
N LYS A 157 -8.27 13.30 14.21
CA LYS A 157 -7.25 13.46 15.24
C LYS A 157 -7.49 14.74 16.01
N ASN A 158 -7.51 14.63 17.33
CA ASN A 158 -7.54 15.78 18.24
C ASN A 158 -6.13 16.33 18.50
N ASN A 159 -5.12 15.44 18.39
CA ASN A 159 -3.73 15.76 18.69
C ASN A 159 -2.84 15.28 17.53
N ALA A 160 -2.07 16.21 16.95
CA ALA A 160 -1.16 15.94 15.85
C ALA A 160 0.06 15.09 16.24
N ASP A 161 0.40 15.04 17.53
CA ASP A 161 1.60 14.36 18.01
C ASP A 161 1.44 12.85 18.09
N TRP A 162 0.21 12.33 18.02
CA TRP A 162 -0.02 10.90 17.98
C TRP A 162 0.30 10.33 16.59
N SER A 163 1.29 9.45 16.56
CA SER A 163 1.61 8.68 15.36
C SER A 163 0.86 7.37 15.37
N MET A 164 0.08 7.12 14.32
CA MET A 164 -0.63 5.86 14.17
C MET A 164 0.36 4.70 14.06
N ALA A 165 0.14 3.66 14.85
CA ALA A 165 0.98 2.48 14.84
C ALA A 165 0.70 1.58 13.61
N GLY A 166 1.74 1.29 12.82
CA GLY A 166 1.64 0.50 11.61
C GLY A 166 1.54 -1.03 11.82
N TYR A 167 1.41 -1.50 13.05
CA TYR A 167 1.31 -2.93 13.39
C TYR A 167 -0.13 -3.42 13.61
N THR A 168 -1.10 -2.56 13.39
CA THR A 168 -2.51 -2.93 13.34
C THR A 168 -2.96 -2.87 11.89
N GLN A 169 -3.36 -3.97 11.32
CA GLN A 169 -3.84 -4.05 9.94
C GLN A 169 -5.28 -4.50 9.89
#